data_5d8525dbb47fb6fe4240130125431345
#
_entry.id   5d8525dbb47fb6fe4240130125431345
#
_cell.length_a   1.000
_cell.length_b   1.000
_cell.length_c   1.000
_cell.angle_alpha   90.00
_cell.angle_beta   90.00
_cell.angle_gamma   90.00
#
_symmetry.space_group_name_H-M   'P 1'
#
loop_
_entity.id
_entity.type
_entity.pdbx_description
1 polymer ?
#
loop_
_entity_poly.entity_id
_entity_poly.type
_entity_poly.pdbx_seq_one_letter_code
_entity_poly.pdbx_strand_id
1 'polypeptide(L)'
;LVFPFFMFIMGISTYISLKKYNFEFSHAAGIKILKRTILIFLIGMAIGWFSKFCYYWTSPTEGISFGTQLWESVWTFDRIRILGVMQRLALCYGATAIIALTMKHKNIPYLIATLLTGYFILLLCGNGFAYNDTNILSIVDRTILTPAHMYKDNGIDPEGLLSTIPAIAHVLLGFCVGRMMLEGGKANEDRESMLNSHLIKLFLVGTILTFSGFLL
;
A
#
# COMPACT_ATOMS: atom_id res chain seq x y z
N LEU A 1 -8.43 -2.02 10.60
CA LEU A 1 -9.38 -2.16 9.46
C LEU A 1 -9.39 -0.94 8.53
N VAL A 2 -9.07 0.27 8.99
CA VAL A 2 -9.14 1.50 8.17
C VAL A 2 -8.15 1.46 6.99
N PHE A 3 -6.90 1.09 7.24
CA PHE A 3 -5.85 1.10 6.22
C PHE A 3 -6.11 0.13 5.05
N PRO A 4 -6.46 -1.15 5.25
CA PRO A 4 -6.84 -2.04 4.17
C PRO A 4 -8.01 -1.52 3.32
N PHE A 5 -8.98 -0.86 3.94
CA PHE A 5 -10.11 -0.26 3.23
C PHE A 5 -9.66 0.86 2.28
N PHE A 6 -8.74 1.73 2.71
CA PHE A 6 -8.16 2.75 1.83
C PHE A 6 -7.40 2.14 0.65
N MET A 7 -6.66 1.07 0.87
CA MET A 7 -5.96 0.33 -0.20
C MET A 7 -6.93 -0.20 -1.24
N PHE A 8 -8.03 -0.79 -0.79
CA PHE A 8 -9.08 -1.33 -1.68
C PHE A 8 -9.74 -0.23 -2.51
N ILE A 9 -10.16 0.89 -1.89
CA ILE A 9 -10.75 2.04 -2.58
C ILE A 9 -9.75 2.63 -3.58
N MET A 10 -8.47 2.71 -3.22
CA MET A 10 -7.43 3.18 -4.12
C MET A 10 -7.37 2.31 -5.40
N GLY A 11 -7.54 1.00 -5.29
CA GLY A 11 -7.64 0.08 -6.44
C GLY A 11 -8.81 0.44 -7.35
N ILE A 12 -10.00 0.64 -6.81
CA ILE A 12 -11.20 1.07 -7.57
C ILE A 12 -10.94 2.42 -8.26
N SER A 13 -10.41 3.38 -7.53
CA SER A 13 -10.09 4.73 -8.04
C SER A 13 -9.04 4.68 -9.15
N THR A 14 -8.05 3.78 -9.05
CA THR A 14 -7.04 3.58 -10.08
C THR A 14 -7.66 3.03 -11.36
N TYR A 15 -8.59 2.08 -11.27
CA TYR A 15 -9.35 1.59 -12.43
C TYR A 15 -10.10 2.73 -13.13
N ILE A 16 -10.85 3.55 -12.37
CA ILE A 16 -11.61 4.68 -12.91
C ILE A 16 -10.69 5.70 -13.60
N SER A 17 -9.55 5.99 -12.98
CA SER A 17 -8.57 6.93 -13.52
C SER A 17 -7.93 6.44 -14.81
N LEU A 18 -7.55 5.15 -14.89
CA LEU A 18 -6.90 4.57 -16.07
C LEU A 18 -7.88 4.28 -17.20
N LYS A 19 -9.16 4.03 -16.92
CA LYS A 19 -10.20 3.85 -17.95
C LYS A 19 -10.27 5.06 -18.89
N LYS A 20 -10.00 6.29 -18.41
CA LYS A 20 -9.94 7.51 -19.23
C LYS A 20 -8.85 7.47 -20.31
N TYR A 21 -7.84 6.64 -20.13
CA TYR A 21 -6.71 6.45 -21.05
C TYR A 21 -6.79 5.13 -21.83
N ASN A 22 -7.97 4.47 -21.85
CA ASN A 22 -8.19 3.16 -22.49
C ASN A 22 -7.20 2.08 -22.10
N PHE A 23 -6.55 2.20 -20.92
CA PHE A 23 -5.50 1.30 -20.44
C PHE A 23 -4.31 1.14 -21.41
N GLU A 24 -4.10 2.11 -22.29
CA GLU A 24 -2.95 2.13 -23.19
C GLU A 24 -1.74 2.76 -22.51
N PHE A 25 -0.60 2.07 -22.58
CA PHE A 25 0.64 2.61 -22.07
C PHE A 25 1.12 3.73 -23.01
N SER A 26 1.06 4.96 -22.53
CA SER A 26 1.67 6.11 -23.19
C SER A 26 2.74 6.74 -22.30
N HIS A 27 3.74 7.36 -22.90
CA HIS A 27 4.78 8.07 -22.14
C HIS A 27 4.19 9.14 -21.21
N ALA A 28 3.15 9.84 -21.67
CA ALA A 28 2.45 10.83 -20.87
C ALA A 28 1.72 10.21 -19.65
N ALA A 29 1.07 9.04 -19.83
CA ALA A 29 0.44 8.31 -18.73
C ALA A 29 1.48 7.81 -17.72
N GLY A 30 2.61 7.28 -18.20
CA GLY A 30 3.73 6.84 -17.35
C GLY A 30 4.30 7.96 -16.49
N ILE A 31 4.59 9.12 -17.09
CA ILE A 31 5.06 10.30 -16.34
C ILE A 31 4.04 10.76 -15.30
N LYS A 32 2.75 10.74 -15.62
CA LYS A 32 1.70 11.15 -14.69
C LYS A 32 1.59 10.20 -13.50
N ILE A 33 1.68 8.90 -13.73
CA ILE A 33 1.71 7.88 -12.67
C ILE A 33 2.93 8.09 -11.79
N LEU A 34 4.12 8.23 -12.40
CA LEU A 34 5.36 8.44 -11.68
C LEU A 34 5.33 9.72 -10.82
N LYS A 35 4.91 10.85 -11.41
CA LYS A 35 4.75 12.11 -10.66
C LYS A 35 3.81 11.94 -9.47
N ARG A 36 2.67 11.27 -9.64
CA ARG A 36 1.71 11.05 -8.55
C ARG A 36 2.28 10.14 -7.47
N THR A 37 2.96 9.06 -7.85
CA THR A 37 3.64 8.15 -6.92
C THR A 37 4.68 8.90 -6.08
N ILE A 38 5.57 9.65 -6.74
CA ILE A 38 6.61 10.43 -6.06
C ILE A 38 5.99 11.50 -5.16
N LEU A 39 4.96 12.21 -5.62
CA LEU A 39 4.31 13.26 -4.85
C LEU A 39 3.68 12.70 -3.56
N ILE A 40 2.94 11.59 -3.63
CA ILE A 40 2.34 10.95 -2.46
C ILE A 40 3.43 10.46 -1.49
N PHE A 41 4.52 9.89 -2.04
CA PHE A 41 5.66 9.44 -1.23
C PHE A 41 6.31 10.61 -0.49
N LEU A 42 6.60 11.71 -1.18
CA LEU A 42 7.23 12.90 -0.60
C LEU A 42 6.31 13.59 0.42
N ILE A 43 5.00 13.64 0.18
CA ILE A 43 4.04 14.15 1.17
C ILE A 43 4.10 13.30 2.44
N GLY A 44 4.15 11.97 2.31
CA GLY A 44 4.31 11.07 3.45
C GLY A 44 5.61 11.31 4.22
N MET A 45 6.72 11.52 3.51
CA MET A 45 8.01 11.88 4.12
C MET A 45 7.94 13.23 4.85
N ALA A 46 7.31 14.24 4.24
CA ALA A 46 7.15 15.56 4.84
C ALA A 46 6.29 15.51 6.12
N ILE A 47 5.22 14.73 6.14
CA ILE A 47 4.39 14.52 7.34
C ILE A 47 5.21 13.85 8.45
N GLY A 48 5.99 12.82 8.11
CA GLY A 48 6.87 12.14 9.06
C GLY A 48 7.94 13.07 9.63
N TRP A 49 8.58 13.87 8.78
CA TRP A 49 9.54 14.88 9.18
C TRP A 49 8.91 15.95 10.10
N PHE A 50 7.75 16.50 9.70
CA PHE A 50 7.04 17.50 10.49
C PHE A 50 6.63 16.99 11.88
N SER A 51 6.18 15.74 11.96
CA SER A 51 5.86 15.10 13.23
C SER A 51 7.09 15.01 14.16
N LYS A 52 8.26 14.64 13.60
CA LYS A 52 9.52 14.61 14.35
C LYS A 52 9.99 16.01 14.75
N PHE A 53 9.90 16.98 13.84
CA PHE A 53 10.19 18.38 14.13
C PHE A 53 9.37 18.87 15.32
N CYS A 54 8.04 18.69 15.31
CA CYS A 54 7.18 19.09 16.41
C CYS A 54 7.58 18.40 17.73
N TYR A 55 7.87 17.11 17.70
CA TYR A 55 8.29 16.37 18.89
C TYR A 55 9.55 16.95 19.53
N TYR A 56 10.62 17.18 18.75
CA TYR A 56 11.88 17.72 19.26
C TYR A 56 11.75 19.21 19.66
N TRP A 57 10.91 19.96 18.95
CA TRP A 57 10.64 21.34 19.28
C TRP A 57 9.91 21.52 20.63
N THR A 58 8.94 20.65 20.90
CA THR A 58 8.11 20.72 22.14
C THR A 58 8.76 20.02 23.34
N SER A 59 9.84 19.26 23.13
CA SER A 59 10.55 18.55 24.20
C SER A 59 12.00 19.03 24.28
N PRO A 60 12.24 20.31 24.64
CA PRO A 60 13.61 20.84 24.70
C PRO A 60 14.42 20.15 25.79
N THR A 61 15.67 19.84 25.50
CA THR A 61 16.63 19.40 26.52
C THR A 61 17.04 20.60 27.34
N GLU A 62 16.99 20.52 28.67
CA GLU A 62 17.34 21.61 29.56
C GLU A 62 18.76 22.12 29.28
N GLY A 63 18.93 23.46 29.15
CA GLY A 63 20.24 24.10 28.96
C GLY A 63 20.73 24.25 27.52
N ILE A 64 19.92 23.88 26.52
CA ILE A 64 20.32 24.04 25.09
C ILE A 64 19.95 25.45 24.59
N SER A 65 20.87 26.06 23.80
CA SER A 65 20.61 27.34 23.11
C SER A 65 19.50 27.17 22.07
N PHE A 66 18.69 28.23 21.87
CA PHE A 66 17.63 28.26 20.85
C PHE A 66 18.10 27.84 19.46
N GLY A 67 19.28 28.26 19.02
CA GLY A 67 19.84 27.90 17.72
C GLY A 67 20.17 26.41 17.60
N THR A 68 20.69 25.80 18.67
CA THR A 68 20.97 24.34 18.70
C THR A 68 19.68 23.53 18.71
N GLN A 69 18.69 23.96 19.48
CA GLN A 69 17.37 23.32 19.50
C GLN A 69 16.69 23.35 18.12
N LEU A 70 16.74 24.51 17.46
CA LEU A 70 16.20 24.65 16.10
C LEU A 70 16.92 23.71 15.13
N TRP A 71 18.26 23.66 15.18
CA TRP A 71 19.06 22.79 14.32
C TRP A 71 18.74 21.31 14.54
N GLU A 72 18.70 20.84 15.79
CA GLU A 72 18.36 19.45 16.13
C GLU A 72 16.92 19.08 15.75
N SER A 73 15.99 20.03 15.86
CA SER A 73 14.59 19.81 15.46
C SER A 73 14.44 19.72 13.93
N VAL A 74 15.18 20.53 13.16
CA VAL A 74 15.13 20.51 11.69
C VAL A 74 15.89 19.32 11.12
N TRP A 75 17.09 19.02 11.68
CA TRP A 75 17.96 17.96 11.18
C TRP A 75 17.65 16.59 11.80
N THR A 76 16.44 16.08 11.53
CA THR A 76 15.96 14.79 12.03
C THR A 76 15.99 13.69 10.97
N PHE A 77 16.68 13.92 9.84
CA PHE A 77 16.68 12.99 8.69
C PHE A 77 17.29 11.63 9.00
N ASP A 78 18.22 11.53 9.92
CA ASP A 78 18.85 10.31 10.43
C ASP A 78 17.91 9.40 11.24
N ARG A 79 16.73 9.90 11.60
CA ARG A 79 15.73 9.21 12.45
C ARG A 79 14.32 9.17 11.85
N ILE A 80 14.17 9.60 10.59
CA ILE A 80 12.88 9.57 9.89
C ILE A 80 12.59 8.16 9.44
N ARG A 81 11.38 7.70 9.73
CA ARG A 81 10.86 6.45 9.17
C ARG A 81 10.65 6.59 7.65
N ILE A 82 11.31 5.73 6.86
CA ILE A 82 11.26 5.81 5.40
C ILE A 82 9.95 5.21 4.87
N LEU A 83 9.53 4.06 5.39
CA LEU A 83 8.30 3.42 4.99
C LEU A 83 7.21 3.65 6.05
N GLY A 84 6.18 4.37 5.68
CA GLY A 84 4.98 4.58 6.47
C GLY A 84 3.74 4.35 5.61
N VAL A 85 2.59 4.63 6.17
CA VAL A 85 1.28 4.42 5.53
C VAL A 85 1.19 5.10 4.15
N MET A 86 1.60 6.38 4.04
CA MET A 86 1.51 7.14 2.80
C MET A 86 2.49 6.64 1.74
N GLN A 87 3.71 6.29 2.16
CA GLN A 87 4.73 5.75 1.26
C GLN A 87 4.30 4.39 0.70
N ARG A 88 3.71 3.54 1.55
CA ARG A 88 3.12 2.28 1.10
C ARG A 88 1.99 2.49 0.11
N LEU A 89 1.07 3.45 0.36
CA LEU A 89 0.03 3.82 -0.59
C LEU A 89 0.62 4.25 -1.93
N ALA A 90 1.68 5.06 -1.92
CA ALA A 90 2.36 5.51 -3.13
C ALA A 90 2.94 4.34 -3.93
N LEU A 91 3.68 3.43 -3.27
CA LEU A 91 4.29 2.26 -3.91
C LEU A 91 3.22 1.33 -4.49
N CYS A 92 2.18 1.03 -3.72
CA CYS A 92 1.09 0.16 -4.18
C CYS A 92 0.29 0.78 -5.33
N TYR A 93 0.05 2.10 -5.31
CA TYR A 93 -0.58 2.82 -6.42
C TYR A 93 0.28 2.71 -7.69
N GLY A 94 1.57 3.03 -7.59
CA GLY A 94 2.49 2.98 -8.73
C GLY A 94 2.58 1.58 -9.33
N ALA A 95 2.79 0.56 -8.50
CA ALA A 95 2.84 -0.83 -8.93
C ALA A 95 1.53 -1.29 -9.60
N THR A 96 0.38 -1.02 -8.98
CA THR A 96 -0.94 -1.38 -9.53
C THR A 96 -1.20 -0.68 -10.86
N ALA A 97 -0.88 0.61 -10.98
CA ALA A 97 -1.07 1.36 -12.22
C ALA A 97 -0.18 0.85 -13.35
N ILE A 98 1.08 0.50 -13.08
CA ILE A 98 2.00 -0.09 -14.06
C ILE A 98 1.48 -1.47 -14.49
N ILE A 99 1.09 -2.33 -13.56
CA ILE A 99 0.53 -3.65 -13.84
C ILE A 99 -0.72 -3.54 -14.72
N ALA A 100 -1.62 -2.60 -14.41
CA ALA A 100 -2.85 -2.39 -15.16
C ALA A 100 -2.61 -1.92 -16.60
N LEU A 101 -1.52 -1.20 -16.87
CA LEU A 101 -1.15 -0.74 -18.21
C LEU A 101 -0.34 -1.76 -19.03
N THR A 102 0.34 -2.68 -18.36
CA THR A 102 1.26 -3.62 -19.01
C THR A 102 0.68 -5.03 -19.16
N MET A 103 -0.22 -5.42 -18.26
CA MET A 103 -0.78 -6.76 -18.22
C MET A 103 -2.23 -6.80 -18.70
N LYS A 104 -2.58 -7.87 -19.43
CA LYS A 104 -3.99 -8.12 -19.79
C LYS A 104 -4.82 -8.29 -18.51
N HIS A 105 -5.90 -7.53 -18.38
CA HIS A 105 -6.71 -7.48 -17.16
C HIS A 105 -7.28 -8.84 -16.74
N LYS A 106 -7.50 -9.77 -17.69
CA LYS A 106 -7.94 -11.14 -17.38
C LYS A 106 -6.92 -11.94 -16.57
N ASN A 107 -5.64 -11.55 -16.59
CA ASN A 107 -4.56 -12.23 -15.89
C ASN A 107 -4.33 -11.65 -14.48
N ILE A 108 -4.91 -10.49 -14.15
CA ILE A 108 -4.73 -9.84 -12.85
C ILE A 108 -5.19 -10.74 -11.68
N PRO A 109 -6.32 -11.48 -11.74
CA PRO A 109 -6.70 -12.40 -10.65
C PRO A 109 -5.65 -13.50 -10.40
N TYR A 110 -5.03 -14.01 -11.46
CA TYR A 110 -3.96 -15.01 -11.32
C TYR A 110 -2.71 -14.39 -10.68
N LEU A 111 -2.37 -13.15 -11.04
CA LEU A 111 -1.27 -12.43 -10.40
C LEU A 111 -1.54 -12.23 -8.91
N ILE A 112 -2.76 -11.84 -8.53
CA ILE A 112 -3.16 -11.70 -7.12
C ILE A 112 -2.94 -13.02 -6.36
N ALA A 113 -3.43 -14.13 -6.91
CA ALA A 113 -3.25 -15.45 -6.32
C ALA A 113 -1.76 -15.81 -6.17
N THR A 114 -0.96 -15.54 -7.21
CA THR A 114 0.50 -15.78 -7.18
C THR A 114 1.20 -14.94 -6.13
N LEU A 115 0.88 -13.64 -6.01
CA LEU A 115 1.47 -12.75 -5.01
C LEU A 115 1.14 -13.19 -3.59
N LEU A 116 -0.12 -13.56 -3.32
CA LEU A 116 -0.55 -14.02 -2.00
C LEU A 116 0.06 -15.37 -1.64
N THR A 117 0.03 -16.34 -2.56
CA THR A 117 0.63 -17.67 -2.35
C THR A 117 2.14 -17.57 -2.18
N GLY A 118 2.81 -16.80 -3.03
CA GLY A 118 4.25 -16.58 -2.93
C GLY A 118 4.65 -15.91 -1.62
N TYR A 119 3.88 -14.92 -1.18
CA TYR A 119 4.11 -14.28 0.12
C TYR A 119 3.89 -15.25 1.29
N PHE A 120 2.84 -16.08 1.23
CA PHE A 120 2.59 -17.10 2.24
C PHE A 120 3.73 -18.13 2.34
N ILE A 121 4.22 -18.62 1.18
CA ILE A 121 5.39 -19.52 1.14
C ILE A 121 6.62 -18.83 1.71
N LEU A 122 6.85 -17.57 1.39
CA LEU A 122 7.96 -16.78 1.93
C LEU A 122 7.90 -16.68 3.45
N LEU A 123 6.72 -16.45 4.02
CA LEU A 123 6.54 -16.42 5.48
C LEU A 123 6.81 -17.80 6.12
N LEU A 124 6.33 -18.88 5.50
CA LEU A 124 6.59 -20.24 5.99
C LEU A 124 8.09 -20.58 6.00
N CYS A 125 8.79 -20.29 4.90
CA CYS A 125 10.22 -20.59 4.79
C CYS A 125 11.12 -19.66 5.63
N GLY A 126 10.66 -18.41 5.84
CA GLY A 126 11.46 -17.36 6.49
C GLY A 126 11.09 -17.08 7.94
N ASN A 127 10.46 -18.04 8.65
CA ASN A 127 10.02 -17.85 10.03
C ASN A 127 9.13 -16.58 10.22
N GLY A 128 8.33 -16.24 9.21
CA GLY A 128 7.58 -15.00 9.12
C GLY A 128 6.44 -14.87 10.14
N PHE A 129 6.06 -15.95 10.82
CA PHE A 129 5.06 -15.96 11.90
C PHE A 129 5.66 -15.76 13.29
N ALA A 130 6.99 -15.81 13.43
CA ALA A 130 7.65 -15.55 14.70
C ALA A 130 7.76 -14.04 14.94
N TYR A 131 7.42 -13.60 16.15
CA TYR A 131 7.53 -12.19 16.55
C TYR A 131 8.89 -11.93 17.19
N ASN A 132 9.96 -12.11 16.41
CA ASN A 132 11.34 -11.93 16.85
C ASN A 132 12.26 -11.51 15.69
N ASP A 133 13.53 -11.29 16.01
CA ASP A 133 14.56 -10.84 15.07
C ASP A 133 14.89 -11.84 13.95
N THR A 134 14.51 -13.10 14.09
CA THR A 134 14.73 -14.15 13.07
C THR A 134 13.66 -14.16 11.98
N ASN A 135 12.64 -13.32 12.11
CA ASN A 135 11.60 -13.15 11.11
C ASN A 135 12.20 -12.54 9.82
N ILE A 136 11.91 -13.16 8.67
CA ILE A 136 12.40 -12.70 7.36
C ILE A 136 12.01 -11.25 7.06
N LEU A 137 10.84 -10.79 7.52
CA LEU A 137 10.40 -9.41 7.36
C LEU A 137 11.35 -8.46 8.09
N SER A 138 11.67 -8.79 9.36
CA SER A 138 12.60 -8.02 10.17
C SER A 138 14.01 -7.99 9.56
N ILE A 139 14.51 -9.14 9.09
CA ILE A 139 15.85 -9.26 8.49
C ILE A 139 15.96 -8.37 7.26
N VAL A 140 14.99 -8.44 6.33
CA VAL A 140 15.01 -7.66 5.09
C VAL A 140 14.87 -6.17 5.38
N ASP A 141 13.94 -5.79 6.24
CA ASP A 141 13.71 -4.39 6.55
C ASP A 141 14.91 -3.77 7.28
N ARG A 142 15.53 -4.47 8.23
CA ARG A 142 16.75 -4.01 8.91
C ARG A 142 17.94 -3.88 7.97
N THR A 143 18.07 -4.79 7.00
CA THR A 143 19.18 -4.76 6.05
C THR A 143 19.05 -3.61 5.06
N ILE A 144 17.84 -3.29 4.61
CA ILE A 144 17.60 -2.27 3.57
C ILE A 144 17.32 -0.89 4.16
N LEU A 145 16.45 -0.81 5.17
CA LEU A 145 16.02 0.47 5.75
C LEU A 145 16.89 0.92 6.91
N THR A 146 17.66 0.02 7.51
CA THR A 146 18.38 0.18 8.77
C THR A 146 17.45 0.39 9.98
N PRO A 147 17.86 0.01 11.20
CA PRO A 147 17.01 0.14 12.40
C PRO A 147 16.61 1.58 12.74
N ALA A 148 17.38 2.59 12.28
CA ALA A 148 17.11 4.01 12.53
C ALA A 148 15.87 4.51 11.76
N HIS A 149 15.55 3.89 10.62
CA HIS A 149 14.52 4.31 9.68
C HIS A 149 13.27 3.42 9.66
N MET A 150 13.18 2.48 10.61
CA MET A 150 12.06 1.54 10.78
C MET A 150 11.14 1.95 11.91
N TYR A 151 9.97 1.30 11.98
CA TYR A 151 9.11 1.36 13.15
C TYR A 151 9.76 0.63 14.33
N LYS A 152 9.68 1.25 15.53
CA LYS A 152 10.37 0.77 16.73
C LYS A 152 9.58 -0.29 17.51
N ASP A 153 9.00 -1.28 16.83
CA ASP A 153 8.27 -2.34 17.50
C ASP A 153 8.92 -3.68 17.21
N ASN A 154 9.66 -4.21 18.18
CA ASN A 154 10.35 -5.51 18.17
C ASN A 154 11.08 -5.86 16.86
N GLY A 155 11.47 -4.83 16.08
CA GLY A 155 12.21 -4.99 14.84
C GLY A 155 11.38 -5.44 13.64
N ILE A 156 10.05 -5.51 13.73
CA ILE A 156 9.15 -5.81 12.63
C ILE A 156 8.42 -4.52 12.25
N ASP A 157 8.63 -4.05 11.01
CA ASP A 157 7.92 -2.89 10.49
C ASP A 157 6.60 -3.35 9.84
N PRO A 158 5.42 -2.95 10.36
CA PRO A 158 4.15 -3.32 9.77
C PRO A 158 3.98 -2.81 8.34
N GLU A 159 4.65 -1.71 7.96
CA GLU A 159 4.71 -1.18 6.59
C GLU A 159 6.02 -1.51 5.87
N GLY A 160 6.70 -2.60 6.25
CA GLY A 160 7.96 -3.03 5.66
C GLY A 160 7.89 -3.37 4.16
N LEU A 161 9.05 -3.56 3.55
CA LEU A 161 9.18 -3.82 2.11
C LEU A 161 8.45 -5.07 1.66
N LEU A 162 8.71 -6.20 2.33
CA LEU A 162 8.10 -7.48 1.95
C LEU A 162 6.58 -7.47 2.19
N SER A 163 6.10 -6.82 3.24
CA SER A 163 4.67 -6.68 3.52
C SER A 163 3.95 -5.77 2.51
N THR A 164 4.67 -5.09 1.63
CA THR A 164 4.10 -4.34 0.50
C THR A 164 3.58 -5.28 -0.61
N ILE A 165 4.09 -6.52 -0.71
CA ILE A 165 3.65 -7.50 -1.72
C ILE A 165 2.15 -7.84 -1.56
N PRO A 166 1.66 -8.32 -0.39
CA PRO A 166 0.23 -8.55 -0.20
C PRO A 166 -0.59 -7.26 -0.25
N ALA A 167 -0.02 -6.11 0.08
CA ALA A 167 -0.68 -4.82 -0.06
C ALA A 167 -0.96 -4.48 -1.53
N ILE A 168 -0.02 -4.73 -2.46
CA ILE A 168 -0.25 -4.59 -3.91
C ILE A 168 -1.37 -5.54 -4.36
N ALA A 169 -1.37 -6.80 -3.91
CA ALA A 169 -2.44 -7.75 -4.23
C ALA A 169 -3.81 -7.23 -3.76
N HIS A 170 -3.87 -6.60 -2.59
CA HIS A 170 -5.10 -6.02 -2.05
C HIS A 170 -5.61 -4.82 -2.90
N VAL A 171 -4.72 -3.95 -3.38
CA VAL A 171 -5.09 -2.87 -4.32
C VAL A 171 -5.56 -3.43 -5.65
N LEU A 172 -4.91 -4.48 -6.17
CA LEU A 172 -5.33 -5.16 -7.39
C LEU A 172 -6.72 -5.81 -7.24
N LEU A 173 -7.07 -6.33 -6.06
CA LEU A 173 -8.44 -6.79 -5.77
C LEU A 173 -9.45 -5.65 -5.92
N GLY A 174 -9.16 -4.48 -5.35
CA GLY A 174 -9.97 -3.27 -5.52
C GLY A 174 -10.09 -2.86 -7.00
N PHE A 175 -9.00 -2.95 -7.77
CA PHE A 175 -9.00 -2.71 -9.22
C PHE A 175 -9.94 -3.68 -9.96
N CYS A 176 -9.89 -4.98 -9.65
CA CYS A 176 -10.79 -5.97 -10.25
C CYS A 176 -12.25 -5.69 -9.93
N VAL A 177 -12.57 -5.28 -8.70
CA VAL A 177 -13.92 -4.89 -8.31
C VAL A 177 -14.37 -3.65 -9.05
N GLY A 178 -13.53 -2.63 -9.16
CA GLY A 178 -13.81 -1.43 -9.96
C GLY A 178 -14.12 -1.76 -11.43
N ARG A 179 -13.37 -2.70 -12.00
CA ARG A 179 -13.61 -3.25 -13.32
C ARG A 179 -14.98 -3.92 -13.42
N MET A 180 -15.27 -4.85 -12.50
CA MET A 180 -16.54 -5.60 -12.49
C MET A 180 -17.76 -4.68 -12.40
N MET A 181 -17.67 -3.64 -11.58
CA MET A 181 -18.77 -2.67 -11.40
C MET A 181 -18.98 -1.74 -12.60
N LEU A 182 -17.92 -1.45 -13.36
CA LEU A 182 -17.96 -0.44 -14.42
C LEU A 182 -17.98 -1.02 -15.85
N GLU A 183 -17.58 -2.27 -16.06
CA GLU A 183 -17.63 -2.95 -17.37
C GLU A 183 -18.89 -3.82 -17.54
N GLY A 184 -19.60 -4.13 -16.48
CA GLY A 184 -20.75 -5.04 -16.49
C GLY A 184 -22.03 -4.52 -17.14
N GLY A 185 -22.08 -3.31 -17.73
CA GLY A 185 -23.28 -2.69 -18.31
C GLY A 185 -23.30 -2.78 -19.84
N LYS A 186 -24.00 -3.76 -20.42
CA LYS A 186 -24.53 -3.59 -21.78
C LYS A 186 -25.68 -2.59 -21.73
N ALA A 187 -25.72 -1.69 -22.70
CA ALA A 187 -26.55 -0.48 -22.73
C ALA A 187 -28.08 -0.66 -22.65
N ASN A 188 -28.60 -1.91 -22.56
CA ASN A 188 -30.03 -2.20 -22.67
C ASN A 188 -30.60 -3.21 -21.63
N GLU A 189 -29.82 -3.66 -20.67
CA GLU A 189 -30.34 -4.43 -19.54
C GLU A 189 -30.37 -3.57 -18.29
N ASP A 190 -31.37 -3.76 -17.43
CA ASP A 190 -31.53 -3.02 -16.18
C ASP A 190 -30.21 -2.94 -15.40
N ARG A 191 -29.54 -1.81 -15.55
CA ARG A 191 -28.26 -1.51 -14.88
C ARG A 191 -28.35 -1.72 -13.38
N GLU A 192 -29.53 -1.53 -12.82
CA GLU A 192 -29.83 -1.74 -11.42
C GLU A 192 -29.83 -3.23 -11.03
N SER A 193 -30.46 -4.10 -11.82
CA SER A 193 -30.49 -5.55 -11.60
C SER A 193 -29.09 -6.16 -11.64
N MET A 194 -28.26 -5.70 -12.58
CA MET A 194 -26.90 -6.16 -12.73
C MET A 194 -25.98 -5.64 -11.62
N LEU A 195 -26.13 -4.39 -11.21
CA LEU A 195 -25.41 -3.82 -10.07
C LEU A 195 -25.75 -4.60 -8.79
N ASN A 196 -27.03 -4.91 -8.57
CA ASN A 196 -27.47 -5.71 -7.43
C ASN A 196 -26.89 -7.13 -7.46
N SER A 197 -26.83 -7.79 -8.62
CA SER A 197 -26.17 -9.09 -8.77
C SER A 197 -24.68 -9.04 -8.40
N HIS A 198 -23.96 -8.00 -8.83
CA HIS A 198 -22.56 -7.81 -8.49
C HIS A 198 -22.34 -7.50 -7.00
N LEU A 199 -23.22 -6.68 -6.40
CA LEU A 199 -23.19 -6.39 -4.96
C LEU A 199 -23.43 -7.66 -4.13
N ILE A 200 -24.39 -8.49 -4.50
CA ILE A 200 -24.66 -9.78 -3.84
C ILE A 200 -23.43 -10.70 -3.93
N LYS A 201 -22.81 -10.82 -5.11
CA LYS A 201 -21.59 -11.62 -5.30
C LYS A 201 -20.44 -11.12 -4.43
N LEU A 202 -20.22 -9.81 -4.40
CA LEU A 202 -19.17 -9.19 -3.55
C LEU A 202 -19.44 -9.45 -2.07
N PHE A 203 -20.68 -9.30 -1.63
CA PHE A 203 -21.08 -9.58 -0.26
C PHE A 203 -20.83 -11.03 0.13
N LEU A 204 -21.28 -11.98 -0.71
CA LEU A 204 -21.08 -13.42 -0.48
C LEU A 204 -19.60 -13.79 -0.43
N VAL A 205 -18.80 -13.32 -1.40
CA VAL A 205 -17.35 -13.58 -1.43
C VAL A 205 -16.67 -12.96 -0.21
N GLY A 206 -17.01 -11.72 0.13
CA GLY A 206 -16.46 -11.04 1.31
C GLY A 206 -16.79 -11.76 2.61
N THR A 207 -18.03 -12.24 2.75
CA THR A 207 -18.47 -13.01 3.90
C THR A 207 -17.70 -14.34 4.01
N ILE A 208 -17.58 -15.09 2.91
CA ILE A 208 -16.82 -16.35 2.89
C ILE A 208 -15.36 -16.12 3.27
N LEU A 209 -14.71 -15.10 2.69
CA LEU A 209 -13.32 -14.77 3.01
C LEU A 209 -13.14 -14.36 4.47
N THR A 210 -14.07 -13.59 5.03
CA THR A 210 -14.03 -13.19 6.44
C THR A 210 -14.16 -14.41 7.37
N PHE A 211 -15.11 -15.29 7.12
CA PHE A 211 -15.28 -16.52 7.91
C PHE A 211 -14.08 -17.45 7.77
N SER A 212 -13.53 -17.62 6.55
CA SER A 212 -12.33 -18.43 6.33
C SER A 212 -11.12 -17.87 7.07
N GLY A 213 -10.93 -16.54 7.06
CA GLY A 213 -9.84 -15.88 7.80
C GLY A 213 -10.01 -15.90 9.32
N PHE A 214 -11.25 -16.12 9.81
CA PHE A 214 -11.50 -16.25 11.26
C PHE A 214 -11.27 -17.68 11.76
N LEU A 215 -11.29 -18.67 10.85
CA LEU A 215 -11.06 -20.09 11.15
C LEU A 215 -9.59 -20.50 11.06
N LEU A 216 -8.73 -19.67 10.44
CA LEU A 216 -7.28 -19.87 10.32
C LEU A 216 -6.52 -19.16 11.45
#